data_d982af0a75572507ac2505421dbba75e
#
_entry.id   d982af0a75572507ac2505421dbba75e
#
_cell.length_a   1.000
_cell.length_b   1.000
_cell.length_c   1.000
_cell.angle_alpha   90.00
_cell.angle_beta   90.00
_cell.angle_gamma   90.00
#
_symmetry.space_group_name_H-M   'P 1'
#
loop_
_entity.id
_entity.type
_entity.pdbx_description
1 polymer ?
#
loop_
_entity_poly.entity_id
_entity_poly.type
_entity_poly.pdbx_seq_one_letter_code
_entity_poly.pdbx_strand_id
1 'polypeptide(L)'
;MLSFWEQQTYLEYDFIVVGAGIMGCSVAYELRLKYPKARIVVLERGLFPTGASTKNAGFACFGSPTEMISDFKLHGTQKALDIISNRYEGLKILIARLGSDNIGLTPLGGYELMFSNPLSKAELEALNETLMPYFKSTVFLDISSDMDKFGFKNVQQLLFCPLESQIDSGKMMQHYWNLLQLNNIQILTGAEVKNIQGNLVEIVNTIGGTVTLKSDCITLCTNAFINEIMTDVPVKPGRGQVIITSEIERLPFKGSFHFDEGYYYFRNVGKRVLFGGGRNLDFQTETSTKFEFNKLIVNDLKV
;
A
#
# COMPACT_ATOMS: atom_id res chain seq x y z
N MET A 1 -35.52 13.56 -4.10
CA MET A 1 -36.40 12.43 -4.51
C MET A 1 -35.78 11.77 -5.69
N LEU A 2 -35.63 10.43 -5.66
CA LEU A 2 -35.11 9.66 -6.80
C LEU A 2 -36.23 9.32 -7.80
N SER A 3 -35.92 9.36 -9.08
CA SER A 3 -36.83 8.93 -10.15
C SER A 3 -37.02 7.41 -10.13
N PHE A 4 -38.03 6.93 -10.82
CA PHE A 4 -38.26 5.47 -10.98
C PHE A 4 -37.02 4.76 -11.55
N TRP A 5 -36.37 5.33 -12.56
CA TRP A 5 -35.21 4.75 -13.21
C TRP A 5 -33.99 4.71 -12.31
N GLU A 6 -33.76 5.75 -11.51
CA GLU A 6 -32.69 5.78 -10.51
C GLU A 6 -32.89 4.71 -9.46
N GLN A 7 -34.12 4.53 -8.97
CA GLN A 7 -34.45 3.49 -8.01
C GLN A 7 -34.21 2.08 -8.56
N GLN A 8 -34.62 1.82 -9.79
CA GLN A 8 -34.44 0.51 -10.42
C GLN A 8 -32.97 0.19 -10.74
N THR A 9 -32.16 1.22 -11.05
CA THR A 9 -30.80 1.01 -11.57
C THR A 9 -29.75 1.04 -10.47
N TYR A 10 -29.93 1.86 -9.43
CA TYR A 10 -28.83 2.21 -8.52
C TYR A 10 -29.03 1.84 -7.04
N LEU A 11 -30.15 1.24 -6.65
CA LEU A 11 -30.41 0.98 -5.23
C LEU A 11 -30.14 -0.46 -4.78
N GLU A 12 -30.14 -1.44 -5.67
CA GLU A 12 -29.97 -2.85 -5.28
C GLU A 12 -28.79 -3.50 -6.00
N TYR A 13 -27.97 -4.23 -5.23
CA TYR A 13 -26.79 -4.93 -5.70
C TYR A 13 -26.66 -6.31 -5.02
N ASP A 14 -26.03 -7.26 -5.68
CA ASP A 14 -25.65 -8.54 -5.05
C ASP A 14 -24.48 -8.31 -4.08
N PHE A 15 -23.54 -7.42 -4.47
CA PHE A 15 -22.36 -7.10 -3.65
C PHE A 15 -22.11 -5.60 -3.60
N ILE A 16 -21.94 -5.09 -2.38
CA ILE A 16 -21.43 -3.74 -2.11
C ILE A 16 -20.04 -3.85 -1.49
N VAL A 17 -19.05 -3.18 -2.08
CA VAL A 17 -17.69 -3.04 -1.54
C VAL A 17 -17.49 -1.58 -1.11
N VAL A 18 -17.17 -1.35 0.14
CA VAL A 18 -16.98 -0.01 0.71
C VAL A 18 -15.49 0.32 0.74
N GLY A 19 -15.09 1.34 -0.01
CA GLY A 19 -13.71 1.78 -0.20
C GLY A 19 -13.12 1.30 -1.54
N ALA A 20 -12.82 2.25 -2.44
CA ALA A 20 -12.25 1.99 -3.77
C ALA A 20 -10.72 2.08 -3.80
N GLY A 21 -10.06 1.76 -2.70
CA GLY A 21 -8.61 1.53 -2.63
C GLY A 21 -8.21 0.19 -3.22
N ILE A 22 -6.92 -0.16 -3.16
CA ILE A 22 -6.38 -1.40 -3.74
C ILE A 22 -7.12 -2.66 -3.25
N MET A 23 -7.46 -2.73 -1.97
CA MET A 23 -8.16 -3.88 -1.40
C MET A 23 -9.59 -3.99 -1.93
N GLY A 24 -10.35 -2.88 -1.93
CA GLY A 24 -11.73 -2.89 -2.45
C GLY A 24 -11.77 -3.20 -3.93
N CYS A 25 -10.85 -2.64 -4.72
CA CYS A 25 -10.74 -2.98 -6.14
C CYS A 25 -10.41 -4.47 -6.34
N SER A 26 -9.50 -5.04 -5.53
CA SER A 26 -9.14 -6.45 -5.60
C SER A 26 -10.33 -7.34 -5.27
N VAL A 27 -11.03 -7.06 -4.17
CA VAL A 27 -12.23 -7.81 -3.77
C VAL A 27 -13.31 -7.73 -4.84
N ALA A 28 -13.61 -6.56 -5.36
CA ALA A 28 -14.64 -6.38 -6.39
C ALA A 28 -14.30 -7.13 -7.67
N TYR A 29 -13.04 -7.14 -8.08
CA TYR A 29 -12.59 -7.89 -9.25
C TYR A 29 -12.69 -9.39 -9.04
N GLU A 30 -12.26 -9.93 -7.90
CA GLU A 30 -12.40 -11.36 -7.57
C GLU A 30 -13.86 -11.79 -7.49
N LEU A 31 -14.73 -10.94 -6.93
CA LEU A 31 -16.18 -11.19 -6.93
C LEU A 31 -16.73 -11.30 -8.37
N ARG A 32 -16.29 -10.43 -9.28
CA ARG A 32 -16.68 -10.49 -10.70
C ARG A 32 -16.22 -11.79 -11.36
N LEU A 33 -14.99 -12.23 -11.10
CA LEU A 33 -14.48 -13.50 -11.64
C LEU A 33 -15.30 -14.70 -11.13
N LYS A 34 -15.65 -14.69 -9.84
CA LYS A 34 -16.42 -15.76 -9.21
C LYS A 34 -17.92 -15.72 -9.55
N TYR A 35 -18.48 -14.53 -9.70
CA TYR A 35 -19.90 -14.29 -9.97
C TYR A 35 -20.09 -13.39 -11.22
N PRO A 36 -19.95 -13.94 -12.43
CA PRO A 36 -19.87 -13.14 -13.66
C PRO A 36 -21.11 -12.30 -13.98
N LYS A 37 -22.28 -12.66 -13.43
CA LYS A 37 -23.56 -11.98 -13.68
C LYS A 37 -24.01 -11.07 -12.53
N ALA A 38 -23.26 -11.05 -11.41
CA ALA A 38 -23.65 -10.29 -10.23
C ALA A 38 -23.62 -8.78 -10.49
N ARG A 39 -24.50 -8.05 -9.83
CA ARG A 39 -24.48 -6.59 -9.76
C ARG A 39 -23.52 -6.21 -8.62
N ILE A 40 -22.39 -5.62 -8.97
CA ILE A 40 -21.33 -5.24 -8.03
C ILE A 40 -21.14 -3.74 -8.07
N VAL A 41 -21.13 -3.10 -6.90
CA VAL A 41 -20.78 -1.69 -6.76
C VAL A 41 -19.66 -1.51 -5.75
N VAL A 42 -18.76 -0.58 -6.05
CA VAL A 42 -17.72 -0.10 -5.13
C VAL A 42 -18.08 1.34 -4.75
N LEU A 43 -18.14 1.61 -3.46
CA LEU A 43 -18.43 2.94 -2.92
C LEU A 43 -17.16 3.63 -2.49
N GLU A 44 -16.91 4.84 -3.00
CA GLU A 44 -15.76 5.68 -2.63
C GLU A 44 -16.26 7.04 -2.13
N ARG A 45 -15.82 7.42 -0.93
CA ARG A 45 -16.21 8.71 -0.33
C ARG A 45 -15.61 9.92 -1.04
N GLY A 46 -14.38 9.77 -1.57
CA GLY A 46 -13.70 10.82 -2.33
C GLY A 46 -14.12 10.88 -3.78
N LEU A 47 -13.68 11.90 -4.51
CA LEU A 47 -13.81 11.98 -5.96
C LEU A 47 -12.89 10.96 -6.67
N PHE A 48 -11.79 10.61 -6.02
CA PHE A 48 -10.82 9.58 -6.41
C PHE A 48 -10.31 8.92 -5.11
N PRO A 49 -9.60 7.78 -5.15
CA PRO A 49 -9.16 7.12 -3.92
C PRO A 49 -8.13 7.99 -3.20
N THR A 50 -8.53 8.57 -2.07
CA THR A 50 -7.72 9.52 -1.30
C THR A 50 -7.05 8.89 -0.09
N GLY A 51 -7.18 7.58 0.10
CA GLY A 51 -6.58 6.82 1.19
C GLY A 51 -5.14 6.37 0.92
N ALA A 52 -4.67 5.37 1.67
CA ALA A 52 -3.30 4.86 1.62
C ALA A 52 -2.89 4.35 0.22
N SER A 53 -3.83 3.91 -0.61
CA SER A 53 -3.54 3.35 -1.94
C SER A 53 -2.94 4.35 -2.92
N THR A 54 -3.15 5.66 -2.74
CA THR A 54 -2.55 6.74 -3.53
C THR A 54 -1.59 7.61 -2.73
N LYS A 55 -1.54 7.45 -1.40
CA LYS A 55 -0.68 8.19 -0.47
C LYS A 55 0.40 7.28 0.13
N ASN A 56 1.11 6.57 -0.72
CA ASN A 56 2.23 5.72 -0.34
C ASN A 56 3.46 6.07 -1.19
N ALA A 57 4.60 5.54 -0.82
CA ALA A 57 5.87 5.82 -1.50
C ALA A 57 6.04 5.06 -2.83
N GLY A 58 5.14 4.14 -3.18
CA GLY A 58 5.20 3.36 -4.41
C GLY A 58 6.30 2.31 -4.41
N PHE A 59 6.60 1.71 -3.27
CA PHE A 59 7.50 0.58 -3.14
C PHE A 59 6.75 -0.71 -3.42
N ALA A 60 7.20 -1.45 -4.41
CA ALA A 60 6.76 -2.80 -4.69
C ALA A 60 7.71 -3.77 -3.99
N CYS A 61 7.60 -3.83 -2.66
CA CYS A 61 8.48 -4.56 -1.76
C CYS A 61 7.70 -5.53 -0.86
N PHE A 62 8.41 -6.42 -0.21
CA PHE A 62 7.82 -7.40 0.71
C PHE A 62 8.51 -7.45 2.08
N GLY A 63 9.53 -6.63 2.33
CA GLY A 63 10.22 -6.43 3.60
C GLY A 63 11.73 -6.38 3.46
N SER A 64 12.42 -5.62 4.31
CA SER A 64 13.87 -5.53 4.35
C SER A 64 14.48 -6.63 5.24
N PRO A 65 15.78 -6.96 5.11
CA PRO A 65 16.45 -7.95 5.95
C PRO A 65 16.26 -7.75 7.45
N THR A 66 16.49 -6.54 7.96
CA THR A 66 16.39 -6.28 9.40
C THR A 66 14.94 -6.28 9.89
N GLU A 67 13.98 -5.78 9.08
CA GLU A 67 12.54 -5.88 9.35
C GLU A 67 12.13 -7.35 9.47
N MET A 68 12.53 -8.21 8.54
CA MET A 68 12.20 -9.64 8.57
C MET A 68 12.77 -10.34 9.79
N ILE A 69 14.03 -10.08 10.16
CA ILE A 69 14.66 -10.64 11.34
C ILE A 69 13.93 -10.20 12.62
N SER A 70 13.51 -8.94 12.69
CA SER A 70 12.71 -8.42 13.78
C SER A 70 11.33 -9.09 13.85
N ASP A 71 10.65 -9.23 12.71
CA ASP A 71 9.36 -9.91 12.61
C ASP A 71 9.45 -11.39 13.02
N PHE A 72 10.52 -12.10 12.67
CA PHE A 72 10.75 -13.48 13.09
C PHE A 72 10.82 -13.61 14.61
N LYS A 73 11.47 -12.65 15.29
CA LYS A 73 11.59 -12.61 16.75
C LYS A 73 10.25 -12.27 17.43
N LEU A 74 9.51 -11.32 16.87
CA LEU A 74 8.27 -10.80 17.46
C LEU A 74 7.06 -11.72 17.26
N HIS A 75 6.93 -12.30 16.07
CA HIS A 75 5.72 -13.00 15.64
C HIS A 75 5.92 -14.51 15.44
N GLY A 76 7.17 -14.98 15.49
CA GLY A 76 7.57 -16.33 15.13
C GLY A 76 7.82 -16.47 13.62
N THR A 77 8.82 -17.27 13.28
CA THR A 77 9.33 -17.41 11.91
C THR A 77 8.24 -17.79 10.90
N GLN A 78 7.41 -18.80 11.20
CA GLN A 78 6.41 -19.27 10.25
C GLN A 78 5.36 -18.20 9.91
N LYS A 79 4.84 -17.51 10.93
CA LYS A 79 3.84 -16.46 10.71
C LYS A 79 4.39 -15.29 9.90
N ALA A 80 5.64 -14.89 10.16
CA ALA A 80 6.29 -13.84 9.40
C ALA A 80 6.55 -14.29 7.93
N LEU A 81 7.00 -15.53 7.71
CA LEU A 81 7.16 -16.11 6.38
C LEU A 81 5.85 -16.14 5.59
N ASP A 82 4.75 -16.50 6.22
CA ASP A 82 3.43 -16.50 5.58
C ASP A 82 3.05 -15.09 5.12
N ILE A 83 3.32 -14.07 5.94
CA ILE A 83 3.07 -12.67 5.57
C ILE A 83 3.96 -12.23 4.41
N ILE A 84 5.26 -12.52 4.47
CA ILE A 84 6.24 -12.15 3.44
C ILE A 84 5.89 -12.82 2.11
N SER A 85 5.62 -14.14 2.14
CA SER A 85 5.21 -14.89 0.95
C SER A 85 3.91 -14.35 0.34
N ASN A 86 2.89 -14.06 1.17
CA ASN A 86 1.64 -13.50 0.70
C ASN A 86 1.82 -12.10 0.08
N ARG A 87 2.70 -11.26 0.63
CA ARG A 87 3.05 -9.95 0.04
C ARG A 87 3.67 -10.12 -1.35
N TYR A 88 4.62 -11.05 -1.49
CA TYR A 88 5.29 -11.32 -2.76
C TYR A 88 4.35 -11.91 -3.81
N GLU A 89 3.53 -12.91 -3.44
CA GLU A 89 2.52 -13.47 -4.35
C GLU A 89 1.47 -12.43 -4.73
N GLY A 90 1.02 -11.60 -3.78
CA GLY A 90 0.11 -10.49 -4.04
C GLY A 90 0.67 -9.47 -5.03
N LEU A 91 1.96 -9.17 -4.96
CA LEU A 91 2.64 -8.32 -5.92
C LEU A 91 2.64 -8.93 -7.32
N LYS A 92 2.96 -10.23 -7.45
CA LYS A 92 2.91 -10.94 -8.74
C LYS A 92 1.50 -10.94 -9.35
N ILE A 93 0.48 -11.17 -8.53
CA ILE A 93 -0.92 -11.12 -8.96
C ILE A 93 -1.27 -9.70 -9.43
N LEU A 94 -0.87 -8.67 -8.72
CA LEU A 94 -1.12 -7.27 -9.08
C LEU A 94 -0.49 -6.94 -10.43
N ILE A 95 0.79 -7.30 -10.62
CA ILE A 95 1.53 -7.08 -11.87
C ILE A 95 0.85 -7.83 -13.05
N ALA A 96 0.52 -9.11 -12.85
CA ALA A 96 -0.16 -9.91 -13.87
C ALA A 96 -1.54 -9.35 -14.24
N ARG A 97 -2.25 -8.80 -13.26
CA ARG A 97 -3.61 -8.24 -13.43
C ARG A 97 -3.63 -6.91 -14.15
N LEU A 98 -2.73 -6.02 -13.80
CA LEU A 98 -2.75 -4.64 -14.30
C LEU A 98 -1.75 -4.39 -15.44
N GLY A 99 -0.70 -5.20 -15.54
CA GLY A 99 0.41 -5.01 -16.48
C GLY A 99 1.48 -4.05 -15.95
N SER A 100 2.73 -4.41 -16.16
CA SER A 100 3.90 -3.66 -15.65
C SER A 100 3.91 -2.20 -16.11
N ASP A 101 3.67 -1.96 -17.39
CA ASP A 101 3.73 -0.60 -17.97
C ASP A 101 2.60 0.29 -17.42
N ASN A 102 1.42 -0.28 -17.24
CA ASN A 102 0.24 0.41 -16.76
C ASN A 102 0.37 0.91 -15.30
N ILE A 103 1.16 0.22 -14.48
CA ILE A 103 1.43 0.63 -13.11
C ILE A 103 2.77 1.36 -12.95
N GLY A 104 3.47 1.63 -14.06
CA GLY A 104 4.78 2.26 -14.06
C GLY A 104 5.82 1.45 -13.28
N LEU A 105 5.78 0.11 -13.38
CA LEU A 105 6.72 -0.77 -12.70
C LEU A 105 8.14 -0.52 -13.21
N THR A 106 9.05 -0.27 -12.28
CA THR A 106 10.45 -0.07 -12.58
C THR A 106 11.29 -1.01 -11.71
N PRO A 107 11.93 -2.06 -12.30
CA PRO A 107 12.67 -3.08 -11.57
C PRO A 107 14.08 -2.58 -11.19
N LEU A 108 14.15 -1.64 -10.26
CA LEU A 108 15.40 -1.04 -9.79
C LEU A 108 15.94 -1.70 -8.53
N GLY A 109 15.23 -2.69 -8.00
CA GLY A 109 15.56 -3.37 -6.75
C GLY A 109 15.23 -2.56 -5.49
N GLY A 110 15.32 -3.27 -4.37
CA GLY A 110 15.24 -2.71 -3.03
C GLY A 110 16.59 -2.79 -2.35
N TYR A 111 16.87 -1.82 -1.50
CA TYR A 111 18.15 -1.70 -0.80
C TYR A 111 17.90 -1.42 0.69
N GLU A 112 18.70 -2.03 1.56
CA GLU A 112 18.76 -1.63 2.96
C GLU A 112 20.14 -1.07 3.28
N LEU A 113 20.16 0.17 3.83
CA LEU A 113 21.37 0.82 4.30
C LEU A 113 21.53 0.59 5.79
N MET A 114 22.66 0.07 6.20
CA MET A 114 23.00 -0.13 7.61
C MET A 114 24.08 0.84 8.03
N PHE A 115 23.74 1.74 8.93
CA PHE A 115 24.66 2.74 9.51
C PHE A 115 25.36 2.20 10.77
N SER A 116 24.79 1.17 11.38
CA SER A 116 25.31 0.47 12.55
C SER A 116 24.86 -0.98 12.51
N ASN A 117 25.52 -1.84 13.30
CA ASN A 117 25.16 -3.24 13.48
C ASN A 117 24.96 -4.01 12.15
N PRO A 118 25.96 -4.02 11.25
CA PRO A 118 25.86 -4.75 10.00
C PRO A 118 25.58 -6.24 10.27
N LEU A 119 24.79 -6.86 9.41
CA LEU A 119 24.56 -8.30 9.46
C LEU A 119 25.86 -9.04 9.10
N SER A 120 26.23 -10.01 9.91
CA SER A 120 27.31 -10.92 9.57
C SER A 120 26.93 -11.75 8.35
N LYS A 121 27.94 -12.25 7.66
CA LYS A 121 27.74 -13.16 6.51
C LYS A 121 26.87 -14.36 6.90
N ALA A 122 27.08 -14.94 8.07
CA ALA A 122 26.31 -16.08 8.56
C ALA A 122 24.82 -15.74 8.80
N GLU A 123 24.52 -14.55 9.34
CA GLU A 123 23.12 -14.10 9.53
C GLU A 123 22.42 -13.87 8.19
N LEU A 124 23.09 -13.27 7.20
CA LEU A 124 22.53 -13.05 5.87
C LEU A 124 22.30 -14.39 5.14
N GLU A 125 23.24 -15.34 5.25
CA GLU A 125 23.10 -16.69 4.70
C GLU A 125 21.92 -17.43 5.35
N ALA A 126 21.80 -17.42 6.67
CA ALA A 126 20.70 -18.04 7.39
C ALA A 126 19.34 -17.44 7.02
N LEU A 127 19.26 -16.12 6.83
CA LEU A 127 18.06 -15.45 6.32
C LEU A 127 17.69 -15.94 4.92
N ASN A 128 18.64 -15.96 4.00
CA ASN A 128 18.42 -16.44 2.63
C ASN A 128 18.01 -17.93 2.59
N GLU A 129 18.61 -18.78 3.42
CA GLU A 129 18.22 -20.19 3.55
C GLU A 129 16.77 -20.33 4.03
N THR A 130 16.37 -19.51 5.00
CA THR A 130 14.99 -19.47 5.51
C THR A 130 13.97 -19.04 4.44
N LEU A 131 14.36 -18.14 3.54
CA LEU A 131 13.51 -17.62 2.45
C LEU A 131 13.51 -18.54 1.21
N MET A 132 14.54 -19.38 1.01
CA MET A 132 14.72 -20.20 -0.17
C MET A 132 13.50 -21.06 -0.54
N PRO A 133 12.76 -21.71 0.41
CA PRO A 133 11.59 -22.51 0.05
C PRO A 133 10.48 -21.73 -0.64
N TYR A 134 10.38 -20.42 -0.36
CA TYR A 134 9.33 -19.53 -0.87
C TYR A 134 9.74 -18.83 -2.18
N PHE A 135 10.98 -18.35 -2.26
CA PHE A 135 11.45 -17.53 -3.38
C PHE A 135 12.21 -18.31 -4.47
N LYS A 136 12.68 -19.51 -4.15
CA LYS A 136 13.46 -20.40 -5.06
C LYS A 136 14.77 -19.77 -5.57
N SER A 137 15.24 -18.71 -4.91
CA SER A 137 16.47 -17.99 -5.25
C SER A 137 17.01 -17.27 -4.01
N THR A 138 18.27 -16.85 -4.07
CA THR A 138 18.83 -15.93 -3.08
C THR A 138 18.08 -14.59 -3.16
N VAL A 139 17.55 -14.13 -2.02
CA VAL A 139 16.72 -12.94 -1.96
C VAL A 139 17.56 -11.69 -1.70
N PHE A 140 18.52 -11.77 -0.78
CA PHE A 140 19.32 -10.62 -0.37
C PHE A 140 20.81 -10.86 -0.66
N LEU A 141 21.45 -9.85 -1.23
CA LEU A 141 22.87 -9.83 -1.57
C LEU A 141 23.57 -8.70 -0.81
N ASP A 142 24.75 -8.97 -0.28
CA ASP A 142 25.63 -7.92 0.23
C ASP A 142 26.40 -7.31 -0.95
N ILE A 143 26.12 -6.04 -1.24
CA ILE A 143 26.77 -5.27 -2.31
C ILE A 143 27.54 -4.06 -1.73
N SER A 144 28.03 -4.17 -0.50
CA SER A 144 28.76 -3.10 0.20
C SER A 144 29.99 -2.60 -0.56
N SER A 145 30.59 -3.45 -1.40
CA SER A 145 31.68 -3.04 -2.29
C SER A 145 31.29 -2.00 -3.35
N ASP A 146 29.99 -1.84 -3.60
CA ASP A 146 29.45 -0.95 -4.62
C ASP A 146 28.92 0.39 -4.04
N MET A 147 29.05 0.62 -2.73
CA MET A 147 28.51 1.80 -2.04
C MET A 147 28.92 3.14 -2.65
N ASP A 148 30.15 3.25 -3.11
CA ASP A 148 30.69 4.48 -3.72
C ASP A 148 29.89 4.92 -4.94
N LYS A 149 29.27 3.97 -5.66
CA LYS A 149 28.45 4.26 -6.85
C LYS A 149 27.17 5.03 -6.52
N PHE A 150 26.69 4.90 -5.28
CA PHE A 150 25.45 5.53 -4.81
C PHE A 150 25.68 6.90 -4.15
N GLY A 151 26.93 7.24 -3.81
CA GLY A 151 27.29 8.51 -3.17
C GLY A 151 26.84 8.63 -1.71
N PHE A 152 26.52 7.51 -1.05
CA PHE A 152 26.15 7.50 0.37
C PHE A 152 27.39 7.65 1.25
N LYS A 153 27.20 8.27 2.43
CA LYS A 153 28.27 8.45 3.44
C LYS A 153 27.88 7.74 4.72
N ASN A 154 28.90 7.28 5.47
CA ASN A 154 28.73 6.63 6.77
C ASN A 154 27.88 5.33 6.76
N VAL A 155 27.64 4.74 5.61
CA VAL A 155 26.98 3.44 5.48
C VAL A 155 28.02 2.36 5.71
N GLN A 156 27.74 1.39 6.60
CA GLN A 156 28.62 0.28 6.90
C GLN A 156 28.35 -0.95 6.02
N GLN A 157 27.08 -1.15 5.65
CA GLN A 157 26.65 -2.25 4.81
C GLN A 157 25.48 -1.82 3.90
N LEU A 158 25.49 -2.33 2.67
CA LEU A 158 24.42 -2.15 1.69
C LEU A 158 23.94 -3.51 1.22
N LEU A 159 22.71 -3.86 1.60
CA LEU A 159 22.03 -5.08 1.20
C LEU A 159 21.09 -4.79 0.03
N PHE A 160 21.00 -5.70 -0.93
CA PHE A 160 20.24 -5.55 -2.17
C PHE A 160 19.26 -6.70 -2.38
N CYS A 161 18.02 -6.38 -2.73
CA CYS A 161 17.00 -7.33 -3.17
C CYS A 161 16.63 -7.08 -4.64
N PRO A 162 17.00 -7.98 -5.57
CA PRO A 162 16.68 -7.83 -6.99
C PRO A 162 15.19 -8.07 -7.31
N LEU A 163 14.44 -8.64 -6.40
CA LEU A 163 13.03 -9.01 -6.60
C LEU A 163 12.06 -7.84 -6.33
N GLU A 164 12.56 -6.75 -5.76
CA GLU A 164 11.78 -5.56 -5.47
C GLU A 164 11.80 -4.56 -6.63
N SER A 165 10.81 -3.67 -6.63
CA SER A 165 10.60 -2.72 -7.71
C SER A 165 9.96 -1.43 -7.17
N GLN A 166 9.81 -0.46 -8.05
CA GLN A 166 9.02 0.75 -7.82
C GLN A 166 7.77 0.73 -8.69
N ILE A 167 6.71 1.35 -8.20
CA ILE A 167 5.47 1.59 -8.97
C ILE A 167 5.05 3.06 -8.87
N ASP A 168 4.18 3.47 -9.77
CA ASP A 168 3.40 4.70 -9.67
C ASP A 168 2.02 4.36 -9.10
N SER A 169 1.80 4.69 -7.83
CA SER A 169 0.56 4.37 -7.11
C SER A 169 -0.66 5.06 -7.72
N GLY A 170 -0.48 6.23 -8.31
CA GLY A 170 -1.55 6.96 -9.00
C GLY A 170 -1.97 6.24 -10.27
N LYS A 171 -1.01 5.87 -11.13
CA LYS A 171 -1.26 5.07 -12.33
C LYS A 171 -1.88 3.72 -11.98
N MET A 172 -1.34 3.04 -10.98
CA MET A 172 -1.87 1.74 -10.51
C MET A 172 -3.36 1.85 -10.16
N MET A 173 -3.75 2.83 -9.35
CA MET A 173 -5.15 2.99 -8.96
C MET A 173 -6.04 3.41 -10.13
N GLN A 174 -5.57 4.27 -11.02
CA GLN A 174 -6.30 4.64 -12.23
C GLN A 174 -6.56 3.41 -13.11
N HIS A 175 -5.55 2.58 -13.36
CA HIS A 175 -5.71 1.38 -14.16
C HIS A 175 -6.58 0.33 -13.48
N TYR A 176 -6.54 0.23 -12.14
CA TYR A 176 -7.43 -0.65 -11.42
C TYR A 176 -8.89 -0.24 -11.59
N TRP A 177 -9.21 1.05 -11.48
CA TRP A 177 -10.57 1.55 -11.70
C TRP A 177 -11.03 1.29 -13.14
N ASN A 178 -10.17 1.55 -14.12
CA ASN A 178 -10.46 1.22 -15.52
C ASN A 178 -10.78 -0.28 -15.70
N LEU A 179 -9.99 -1.16 -15.07
CA LEU A 179 -10.21 -2.59 -15.09
C LEU A 179 -11.59 -2.98 -14.53
N LEU A 180 -11.99 -2.38 -13.40
CA LEU A 180 -13.30 -2.62 -12.81
C LEU A 180 -14.43 -2.19 -13.74
N GLN A 181 -14.35 -1.02 -14.32
CA GLN A 181 -15.36 -0.48 -15.25
C GLN A 181 -15.47 -1.34 -16.52
N LEU A 182 -14.35 -1.77 -17.10
CA LEU A 182 -14.32 -2.67 -18.25
C LEU A 182 -14.95 -4.04 -17.95
N ASN A 183 -15.00 -4.43 -16.68
CA ASN A 183 -15.63 -5.65 -16.22
C ASN A 183 -17.06 -5.42 -15.64
N ASN A 184 -17.71 -4.31 -16.00
CA ASN A 184 -19.06 -3.97 -15.55
C ASN A 184 -19.22 -3.93 -14.02
N ILE A 185 -18.17 -3.50 -13.31
CA ILE A 185 -18.25 -3.19 -11.89
C ILE A 185 -18.44 -1.68 -11.75
N GLN A 186 -19.52 -1.30 -11.11
CA GLN A 186 -19.84 0.11 -10.93
C GLN A 186 -18.99 0.72 -9.80
N ILE A 187 -18.53 1.95 -9.99
CA ILE A 187 -17.84 2.72 -8.93
C ILE A 187 -18.66 4.00 -8.72
N LEU A 188 -19.12 4.21 -7.50
CA LEU A 188 -19.78 5.45 -7.09
C LEU A 188 -18.82 6.26 -6.23
N THR A 189 -18.44 7.42 -6.74
CA THR A 189 -17.58 8.39 -6.02
C THR A 189 -18.40 9.45 -5.31
N GLY A 190 -17.84 10.10 -4.29
CA GLY A 190 -18.59 11.02 -3.43
C GLY A 190 -19.68 10.32 -2.63
N ALA A 191 -19.58 9.01 -2.42
CA ALA A 191 -20.53 8.14 -1.75
C ALA A 191 -19.97 7.72 -0.38
N GLU A 192 -20.16 8.56 0.63
CA GLU A 192 -19.69 8.29 1.97
C GLU A 192 -20.67 7.40 2.72
N VAL A 193 -20.25 6.20 3.10
CA VAL A 193 -21.06 5.30 3.94
C VAL A 193 -21.07 5.82 5.37
N LYS A 194 -22.28 6.06 5.90
CA LYS A 194 -22.52 6.54 7.27
C LYS A 194 -23.02 5.46 8.20
N ASN A 195 -23.81 4.54 7.69
CA ASN A 195 -24.44 3.51 8.50
C ASN A 195 -24.67 2.23 7.70
N ILE A 196 -24.64 1.10 8.39
CA ILE A 196 -24.96 -0.21 7.83
C ILE A 196 -25.88 -0.92 8.82
N GLN A 197 -27.06 -1.31 8.36
CA GLN A 197 -28.03 -2.07 9.17
C GLN A 197 -28.51 -3.29 8.39
N GLY A 198 -28.06 -4.47 8.80
CA GLY A 198 -28.37 -5.70 8.07
C GLY A 198 -27.85 -5.65 6.63
N ASN A 199 -28.75 -5.67 5.67
CA ASN A 199 -28.45 -5.59 4.24
C ASN A 199 -28.60 -4.18 3.63
N LEU A 200 -28.76 -3.16 4.45
CA LEU A 200 -28.94 -1.76 4.03
C LEU A 200 -27.68 -0.96 4.31
N VAL A 201 -27.25 -0.18 3.32
CA VAL A 201 -26.11 0.73 3.39
C VAL A 201 -26.61 2.15 3.15
N GLU A 202 -26.49 2.99 4.16
CA GLU A 202 -26.80 4.41 4.07
C GLU A 202 -25.58 5.20 3.62
N ILE A 203 -25.71 5.90 2.50
CA ILE A 203 -24.67 6.78 1.95
C ILE A 203 -25.14 8.23 1.97
N VAL A 204 -24.19 9.13 2.23
CA VAL A 204 -24.39 10.58 2.05
C VAL A 204 -23.59 11.00 0.82
N ASN A 205 -24.25 11.70 -0.10
CA ASN A 205 -23.58 12.24 -1.28
C ASN A 205 -23.00 13.64 -0.98
N THR A 206 -22.15 14.12 -1.89
CA THR A 206 -21.44 15.40 -1.75
C THR A 206 -22.36 16.64 -1.65
N ILE A 207 -23.64 16.52 -1.99
CA ILE A 207 -24.66 17.58 -1.91
C ILE A 207 -25.53 17.46 -0.65
N GLY A 208 -25.16 16.57 0.30
CA GLY A 208 -25.87 16.40 1.57
C GLY A 208 -27.16 15.57 1.49
N GLY A 209 -27.42 14.91 0.36
CA GLY A 209 -28.53 13.98 0.23
C GLY A 209 -28.19 12.58 0.76
N THR A 210 -29.14 11.93 1.40
CA THR A 210 -29.03 10.55 1.88
C THR A 210 -29.71 9.58 0.90
N VAL A 211 -29.04 8.47 0.59
CA VAL A 211 -29.56 7.38 -0.24
C VAL A 211 -29.26 6.06 0.46
N THR A 212 -30.22 5.15 0.45
CA THR A 212 -30.04 3.81 1.01
C THR A 212 -29.91 2.79 -0.11
N LEU A 213 -28.79 2.07 -0.12
CA LEU A 213 -28.56 0.94 -1.00
C LEU A 213 -28.85 -0.36 -0.26
N LYS A 214 -29.21 -1.40 -1.01
CA LYS A 214 -29.46 -2.74 -0.49
C LYS A 214 -28.54 -3.76 -1.15
N SER A 215 -27.99 -4.69 -0.37
CA SER A 215 -27.13 -5.76 -0.88
C SER A 215 -27.19 -6.99 0.00
N ASP A 216 -27.08 -8.15 -0.62
CA ASP A 216 -27.01 -9.42 0.10
C ASP A 216 -25.64 -9.63 0.78
N CYS A 217 -24.60 -8.97 0.29
CA CYS A 217 -23.26 -9.06 0.85
C CYS A 217 -22.55 -7.70 0.80
N ILE A 218 -22.09 -7.24 1.97
CA ILE A 218 -21.37 -5.97 2.14
C ILE A 218 -19.96 -6.27 2.62
N THR A 219 -18.94 -5.76 1.92
CA THR A 219 -17.53 -5.91 2.29
C THR A 219 -16.91 -4.56 2.60
N LEU A 220 -16.30 -4.43 3.77
CA LEU A 220 -15.64 -3.19 4.20
C LEU A 220 -14.14 -3.25 3.89
N CYS A 221 -13.69 -2.35 3.02
CA CYS A 221 -12.29 -2.17 2.62
C CYS A 221 -11.77 -0.78 2.96
N THR A 222 -12.17 -0.24 4.11
CA THR A 222 -11.96 1.14 4.54
C THR A 222 -10.66 1.37 5.31
N ASN A 223 -9.84 0.31 5.52
CA ASN A 223 -8.53 0.37 6.19
C ASN A 223 -8.61 1.17 7.52
N ALA A 224 -7.81 2.21 7.67
CA ALA A 224 -7.70 3.05 8.87
C ALA A 224 -9.02 3.76 9.28
N PHE A 225 -9.99 3.83 8.37
CA PHE A 225 -11.28 4.49 8.59
C PHE A 225 -12.40 3.54 9.02
N ILE A 226 -12.09 2.27 9.27
CA ILE A 226 -13.10 1.24 9.63
C ILE A 226 -13.90 1.65 10.87
N ASN A 227 -13.27 2.30 11.85
CA ASN A 227 -13.92 2.73 13.09
C ASN A 227 -14.93 3.87 12.92
N GLU A 228 -14.97 4.51 11.76
CA GLU A 228 -16.01 5.48 11.43
C GLU A 228 -17.35 4.79 11.08
N ILE A 229 -17.32 3.50 10.78
CA ILE A 229 -18.50 2.68 10.44
C ILE A 229 -18.76 1.61 11.50
N MET A 230 -17.69 0.98 12.02
CA MET A 230 -17.75 -0.10 13.01
C MET A 230 -16.83 0.23 14.19
N THR A 231 -17.39 0.66 15.29
CA THR A 231 -16.64 1.13 16.47
C THR A 231 -15.92 0.02 17.24
N ASP A 232 -16.38 -1.22 17.10
CA ASP A 232 -15.88 -2.36 17.88
C ASP A 232 -14.68 -3.08 17.25
N VAL A 233 -14.17 -2.58 16.13
CA VAL A 233 -13.01 -3.16 15.44
C VAL A 233 -11.73 -2.62 16.06
N PRO A 234 -10.81 -3.48 16.56
CA PRO A 234 -9.59 -3.04 17.25
C PRO A 234 -8.50 -2.59 16.26
N VAL A 235 -8.82 -1.70 15.35
CA VAL A 235 -7.89 -1.11 14.38
C VAL A 235 -7.50 0.29 14.83
N LYS A 236 -6.18 0.54 14.91
CA LYS A 236 -5.63 1.86 15.17
C LYS A 236 -5.03 2.42 13.88
N PRO A 237 -5.42 3.64 13.48
CA PRO A 237 -4.84 4.25 12.29
C PRO A 237 -3.35 4.57 12.50
N GLY A 238 -2.56 4.43 11.43
CA GLY A 238 -1.16 4.85 11.44
C GLY A 238 -0.90 5.81 10.31
N ARG A 239 -0.58 7.07 10.63
CA ARG A 239 -0.22 8.08 9.64
C ARG A 239 1.29 8.04 9.39
N GLY A 240 1.71 8.14 8.13
CA GLY A 240 3.09 8.34 7.73
C GLY A 240 3.31 9.73 7.15
N GLN A 241 4.53 10.26 7.28
CA GLN A 241 4.93 11.53 6.70
C GLN A 241 5.88 11.27 5.52
N VAL A 242 5.69 12.02 4.44
CA VAL A 242 6.51 11.92 3.23
C VAL A 242 6.78 13.33 2.71
N ILE A 243 8.00 13.58 2.32
CA ILE A 243 8.43 14.78 1.59
C ILE A 243 8.96 14.40 0.21
N ILE A 244 8.95 15.34 -0.72
CA ILE A 244 9.58 15.18 -2.03
C ILE A 244 10.42 16.43 -2.33
N THR A 245 11.62 16.23 -2.87
CA THR A 245 12.51 17.34 -3.24
C THR A 245 12.05 18.04 -4.51
N SER A 246 12.58 19.23 -4.75
CA SER A 246 12.69 19.77 -6.11
C SER A 246 13.54 18.85 -6.99
N GLU A 247 13.62 19.12 -8.28
CA GLU A 247 14.49 18.36 -9.17
C GLU A 247 15.96 18.58 -8.82
N ILE A 248 16.72 17.48 -8.81
CA ILE A 248 18.15 17.44 -8.57
C ILE A 248 18.81 17.17 -9.91
N GLU A 249 19.74 18.03 -10.32
CA GLU A 249 20.37 17.96 -11.65
C GLU A 249 21.05 16.59 -11.87
N ARG A 250 21.77 16.11 -10.87
CA ARG A 250 22.47 14.82 -10.91
C ARG A 250 22.19 14.01 -9.63
N LEU A 251 21.29 13.05 -9.75
CA LEU A 251 20.98 12.10 -8.67
C LEU A 251 21.87 10.85 -8.85
N PRO A 252 22.75 10.52 -7.88
CA PRO A 252 23.71 9.44 -8.05
C PRO A 252 23.12 8.04 -7.90
N PHE A 253 21.90 7.91 -7.34
CA PHE A 253 21.26 6.63 -7.09
C PHE A 253 19.90 6.48 -7.77
N LYS A 254 19.49 5.24 -7.96
CA LYS A 254 18.15 4.82 -8.36
C LYS A 254 17.82 3.55 -7.59
N GLY A 255 16.56 3.42 -7.16
CA GLY A 255 16.09 2.28 -6.40
C GLY A 255 15.23 2.69 -5.20
N SER A 256 14.75 1.70 -4.47
CA SER A 256 13.99 1.85 -3.24
C SER A 256 14.90 1.53 -2.06
N PHE A 257 15.06 2.44 -1.14
CA PHE A 257 16.01 2.36 -0.04
C PHE A 257 15.29 2.40 1.30
N HIS A 258 15.69 1.52 2.22
CA HIS A 258 15.23 1.45 3.59
C HIS A 258 16.40 1.57 4.55
N PHE A 259 16.14 2.07 5.76
CA PHE A 259 17.07 2.01 6.88
C PHE A 259 16.31 2.11 8.21
N ASP A 260 16.99 1.83 9.32
CA ASP A 260 16.42 1.82 10.66
C ASP A 260 15.18 0.90 10.74
N GLU A 261 15.36 -0.39 10.44
CA GLU A 261 14.30 -1.41 10.44
C GLU A 261 13.06 -1.00 9.60
N GLY A 262 13.26 -0.23 8.51
CA GLY A 262 12.19 0.26 7.65
C GLY A 262 11.43 1.48 8.17
N TYR A 263 11.81 2.04 9.32
CA TYR A 263 11.23 3.29 9.81
C TYR A 263 11.50 4.49 8.91
N TYR A 264 12.58 4.46 8.13
CA TYR A 264 12.90 5.44 7.11
C TYR A 264 13.04 4.79 5.75
N TYR A 265 12.57 5.48 4.75
CA TYR A 265 12.62 5.00 3.38
C TYR A 265 12.68 6.14 2.37
N PHE A 266 13.44 5.95 1.30
CA PHE A 266 13.48 6.91 0.20
C PHE A 266 13.66 6.22 -1.14
N ARG A 267 13.28 6.93 -2.19
CA ARG A 267 13.49 6.48 -3.58
C ARG A 267 13.64 7.66 -4.52
N ASN A 268 14.15 7.40 -5.70
CA ASN A 268 14.05 8.35 -6.79
C ASN A 268 12.65 8.35 -7.42
N VAL A 269 12.16 9.53 -7.80
CA VAL A 269 10.99 9.73 -8.66
C VAL A 269 11.44 10.65 -9.79
N GLY A 270 11.85 10.07 -10.90
CA GLY A 270 12.60 10.79 -11.93
C GLY A 270 13.89 11.39 -11.37
N LYS A 271 14.00 12.71 -11.40
CA LYS A 271 15.12 13.48 -10.83
C LYS A 271 14.88 13.98 -9.39
N ARG A 272 13.85 13.52 -8.72
CA ARG A 272 13.48 13.92 -7.36
C ARG A 272 13.76 12.79 -6.40
N VAL A 273 13.92 13.11 -5.13
CA VAL A 273 13.94 12.16 -4.03
C VAL A 273 12.62 12.29 -3.26
N LEU A 274 11.90 11.18 -3.17
CA LEU A 274 10.80 11.00 -2.25
C LEU A 274 11.37 10.38 -0.99
N PHE A 275 11.17 10.99 0.16
CA PHE A 275 11.68 10.55 1.45
C PHE A 275 10.56 10.53 2.49
N GLY A 276 10.43 9.47 3.23
CA GLY A 276 9.42 9.29 4.24
C GLY A 276 9.90 8.48 5.43
N GLY A 277 9.12 8.50 6.50
CA GLY A 277 9.43 7.76 7.73
C GLY A 277 9.30 8.58 8.98
N GLY A 278 10.09 8.22 10.01
CA GLY A 278 10.16 8.93 11.28
C GLY A 278 8.95 8.75 12.20
N ARG A 279 8.04 7.81 11.89
CA ARG A 279 6.86 7.56 12.75
C ARG A 279 7.26 7.09 14.16
N ASN A 280 8.39 6.43 14.31
CA ASN A 280 8.97 6.01 15.57
C ASN A 280 9.29 7.18 16.52
N LEU A 281 9.44 8.40 16.02
CA LEU A 281 9.66 9.61 16.82
C LEU A 281 8.40 10.06 17.58
N ASP A 282 7.19 9.75 17.04
CA ASP A 282 5.94 10.22 17.63
C ASP A 282 4.74 9.32 17.27
N PHE A 283 4.76 8.09 17.74
CA PHE A 283 3.66 7.15 17.51
C PHE A 283 2.29 7.65 17.99
N GLN A 284 2.29 8.46 19.08
CA GLN A 284 1.05 8.92 19.68
C GLN A 284 0.30 9.89 18.73
N THR A 285 0.97 10.92 18.25
CA THR A 285 0.38 11.89 17.32
C THR A 285 0.10 11.26 15.95
N GLU A 286 0.95 10.32 15.52
CA GLU A 286 0.77 9.61 14.25
C GLU A 286 -0.27 8.47 14.32
N THR A 287 -0.93 8.26 15.47
CA THR A 287 -2.12 7.42 15.58
C THR A 287 -3.36 8.27 15.27
N SER A 288 -3.58 8.55 13.97
CA SER A 288 -4.58 9.51 13.51
C SER A 288 -5.02 9.24 12.07
N THR A 289 -6.29 9.54 11.75
CA THR A 289 -6.83 9.59 10.37
C THR A 289 -6.74 10.98 9.74
N LYS A 290 -6.32 12.00 10.49
CA LYS A 290 -6.26 13.38 10.00
C LYS A 290 -5.11 13.59 9.01
N PHE A 291 -5.36 14.30 7.93
CA PHE A 291 -4.36 14.71 6.94
C PHE A 291 -3.64 15.99 7.40
N GLU A 292 -2.73 15.87 8.35
CA GLU A 292 -1.98 16.97 8.95
C GLU A 292 -0.48 16.63 8.96
N PHE A 293 0.35 17.66 8.89
CA PHE A 293 1.80 17.50 9.01
C PHE A 293 2.23 17.46 10.48
N ASN A 294 3.04 16.46 10.82
CA ASN A 294 3.77 16.45 12.08
C ASN A 294 5.08 17.22 11.92
N LYS A 295 5.17 18.38 12.55
CA LYS A 295 6.34 19.26 12.42
C LYS A 295 7.64 18.61 12.90
N LEU A 296 7.57 17.78 13.96
CA LEU A 296 8.74 17.06 14.47
C LEU A 296 9.31 16.15 13.37
N ILE A 297 8.47 15.28 12.82
CA ILE A 297 8.89 14.32 11.79
C ILE A 297 9.31 15.03 10.49
N VAL A 298 8.53 16.02 10.04
CA VAL A 298 8.86 16.76 8.79
C VAL A 298 10.19 17.52 8.94
N ASN A 299 10.51 18.04 10.11
CA ASN A 299 11.80 18.68 10.34
C ASN A 299 12.96 17.66 10.36
N ASP A 300 12.75 16.49 10.96
CA ASP A 300 13.70 15.39 10.94
C ASP A 300 14.00 14.90 9.51
N LEU A 301 12.96 14.74 8.68
CA LEU A 301 13.12 14.35 7.28
C LEU A 301 13.85 15.39 6.40
N LYS A 302 14.10 16.62 6.90
CA LYS A 302 14.79 17.69 6.15
C LYS A 302 16.27 17.83 6.49
N VAL A 303 16.73 17.16 7.55
CA VAL A 303 18.14 17.17 7.98
C VAL A 303 18.94 16.14 7.23
#